data_b1d7742c7686d18490c03528941765d3
#
_entry.id   b1d7742c7686d18490c03528941765d3
#
_cell.length_a   1.000
_cell.length_b   1.000
_cell.length_c   1.000
_cell.angle_alpha   90.00
_cell.angle_beta   90.00
_cell.angle_gamma   90.00
#
_symmetry.space_group_name_H-M   'P 1'
#
loop_
_entity.id
_entity.type
_entity.pdbx_description
1 polymer ?
#
loop_
_entity_poly.entity_id
_entity_poly.type
_entity_poly.pdbx_seq_one_letter_code
_entity_poly.pdbx_strand_id
1 'polypeptide(L)'
;SFVGFNELGTINRVVEKEVISDEATVGIYNFRSGHQLIEAIEQMFQKGLRVNGEFYVAPAYNEIIEKGARIIHYTVGSEGQGMFGLGIPADLDYFLAQPISLQATAGKGC
;
A
#
# COMPACT_ATOMS: atom_id res chain seq x y z
N SER A 1 5.22 1.03 -3.10
CA SER A 1 4.97 2.45 -2.73
C SER A 1 5.37 2.73 -1.30
N PHE A 2 5.57 4.00 -1.01
CA PHE A 2 6.03 4.48 0.29
C PHE A 2 5.19 5.64 0.76
N VAL A 3 5.08 5.77 2.09
CA VAL A 3 4.29 6.80 2.76
C VAL A 3 5.22 7.89 3.27
N GLY A 4 4.93 9.14 2.94
CA GLY A 4 5.68 10.29 3.44
C GLY A 4 4.95 11.00 4.56
N PHE A 5 5.71 11.60 5.48
CA PHE A 5 5.18 12.27 6.67
C PHE A 5 5.66 13.72 6.72
N ASN A 6 4.82 14.58 7.31
CA ASN A 6 5.23 15.94 7.65
C ASN A 6 5.95 15.94 9.01
N GLU A 7 6.35 17.13 9.46
CA GLU A 7 7.05 17.29 10.75
C GLU A 7 6.24 16.84 11.96
N LEU A 8 4.91 16.81 11.84
CA LEU A 8 4.01 16.38 12.90
C LEU A 8 3.71 14.88 12.87
N GLY A 9 4.33 14.14 11.94
CA GLY A 9 4.09 12.72 11.78
C GLY A 9 2.80 12.37 11.05
N THR A 10 2.16 13.35 10.43
CA THR A 10 0.95 13.14 9.63
C THR A 10 1.33 12.75 8.20
N ILE A 11 0.62 11.79 7.63
CA ILE A 11 0.85 11.37 6.25
C ILE A 11 0.50 12.53 5.31
N ASN A 12 1.46 12.96 4.52
CA ASN A 12 1.29 14.07 3.58
C ASN A 12 1.44 13.67 2.11
N ARG A 13 1.90 12.47 1.84
CA ARG A 13 2.00 11.96 0.46
C ARG A 13 2.19 10.45 0.44
N VAL A 14 1.86 9.84 -0.69
CA VAL A 14 2.16 8.44 -0.99
C VAL A 14 2.81 8.41 -2.37
N VAL A 15 3.98 7.78 -2.47
CA VAL A 15 4.79 7.79 -3.69
C VAL A 15 5.04 6.37 -4.17
N GLU A 16 4.81 6.12 -5.44
CA GLU A 16 5.07 4.82 -6.06
C GLU A 16 6.49 4.75 -6.60
N LYS A 17 7.16 3.63 -6.32
CA LYS A 17 8.49 3.28 -6.87
C LYS A 17 9.63 4.24 -6.52
N GLU A 18 9.47 5.01 -5.47
CA GLU A 18 10.50 5.89 -4.95
C GLU A 18 10.55 5.75 -3.43
N VAL A 19 11.72 5.45 -2.89
CA VAL A 19 11.92 5.32 -1.45
C VAL A 19 12.00 6.70 -0.83
N ILE A 20 10.98 7.09 -0.08
CA ILE A 20 10.91 8.40 0.58
C ILE A 20 10.86 8.29 2.10
N SER A 21 10.73 7.06 2.62
CA SER A 21 10.67 6.79 4.06
C SER A 21 10.95 5.32 4.31
N ASP A 22 10.92 4.91 5.58
CA ASP A 22 11.01 3.51 5.99
C ASP A 22 9.66 2.80 5.99
N GLU A 23 8.57 3.52 5.68
CA GLU A 23 7.22 2.98 5.68
C GLU A 23 6.76 2.65 4.27
N ALA A 24 6.91 1.38 3.89
CA ALA A 24 6.44 0.86 2.61
C ALA A 24 5.03 0.29 2.74
N THR A 25 4.23 0.42 1.69
CA THR A 25 2.90 -0.19 1.66
C THR A 25 3.00 -1.67 1.30
N VAL A 26 1.99 -2.44 1.70
CA VAL A 26 1.91 -3.88 1.41
C VAL A 26 0.86 -4.21 0.35
N GLY A 27 0.36 -3.21 -0.35
CA GLY A 27 -0.66 -3.41 -1.39
C GLY A 27 -2.09 -3.52 -0.87
N ILE A 28 -2.31 -3.21 0.40
CA ILE A 28 -3.65 -3.17 1.00
C ILE A 28 -4.03 -1.72 1.22
N TYR A 29 -5.07 -1.28 0.53
CA TYR A 29 -5.51 0.11 0.52
C TYR A 29 -6.97 0.19 0.91
N ASN A 30 -7.29 1.07 1.87
CA ASN A 30 -8.66 1.31 2.30
C ASN A 30 -9.06 2.75 2.01
N PHE A 31 -10.24 2.93 1.47
CA PHE A 31 -10.84 4.23 1.21
C PHE A 31 -12.16 4.33 1.97
N ARG A 32 -12.48 5.51 2.46
CA ARG A 32 -13.69 5.75 3.24
C ARG A 32 -14.96 5.34 2.49
N SER A 33 -14.97 5.53 1.17
CA SER A 33 -16.09 5.16 0.31
C SER A 33 -15.59 4.89 -1.11
N GLY A 34 -16.35 4.12 -1.88
CA GLY A 34 -16.07 3.93 -3.30
C GLY A 34 -16.11 5.23 -4.08
N HIS A 35 -16.99 6.15 -3.71
CA HIS A 35 -17.09 7.47 -4.34
C HIS A 35 -15.79 8.26 -4.19
N GLN A 36 -15.20 8.26 -2.99
CA GLN A 36 -13.94 8.93 -2.73
C GLN A 36 -12.80 8.35 -3.59
N LEU A 37 -12.74 7.03 -3.69
CA LEU A 37 -11.77 6.36 -4.54
C LEU A 37 -11.95 6.75 -6.02
N ILE A 38 -13.17 6.71 -6.51
CA ILE A 38 -13.47 7.04 -7.92
C ILE A 38 -13.07 8.48 -8.22
N GLU A 39 -13.43 9.43 -7.37
CA GLU A 39 -13.04 10.84 -7.54
C GLU A 39 -11.51 10.98 -7.57
N ALA A 40 -10.81 10.31 -6.67
CA ALA A 40 -9.35 10.37 -6.62
C ALA A 40 -8.73 9.83 -7.91
N ILE A 41 -9.24 8.72 -8.41
CA ILE A 41 -8.75 8.11 -9.65
C ILE A 41 -9.02 9.03 -10.84
N GLU A 42 -10.21 9.61 -10.93
CA GLU A 42 -10.55 10.56 -11.99
C GLU A 42 -9.62 11.77 -11.98
N GLN A 43 -9.34 12.34 -10.82
CA GLN A 43 -8.40 13.44 -10.68
C GLN A 43 -6.99 13.04 -11.13
N MET A 44 -6.54 11.87 -10.71
CA MET A 44 -5.24 11.34 -11.10
C MET A 44 -5.14 11.17 -12.63
N PHE A 45 -6.19 10.68 -13.28
CA PHE A 45 -6.28 10.54 -14.73
C PHE A 45 -6.24 11.90 -15.42
N GLN A 46 -7.02 12.86 -14.95
CA GLN A 46 -7.06 14.22 -15.54
C GLN A 46 -5.70 14.91 -15.46
N LYS A 47 -4.97 14.70 -14.38
CA LYS A 47 -3.64 15.26 -14.19
C LYS A 47 -2.55 14.48 -14.93
N GLY A 48 -2.87 13.29 -15.43
CA GLY A 48 -1.90 12.43 -16.11
C GLY A 48 -0.77 11.93 -15.22
N LEU A 49 -1.06 11.69 -13.95
CA LEU A 49 -0.06 11.31 -12.94
C LEU A 49 0.33 9.84 -13.07
N ARG A 50 1.18 9.56 -14.02
CA ARG A 50 1.71 8.22 -14.29
C ARG A 50 3.09 8.04 -13.67
N VAL A 51 3.40 6.81 -13.26
CA VAL A 51 4.74 6.40 -12.84
C VAL A 51 5.18 5.32 -13.80
N ASN A 52 6.31 5.52 -14.47
CA ASN A 52 6.80 4.60 -15.50
C ASN A 52 5.72 4.26 -16.56
N GLY A 53 4.91 5.26 -16.93
CA GLY A 53 3.87 5.12 -17.94
C GLY A 53 2.57 4.47 -17.45
N GLU A 54 2.47 4.13 -16.18
CA GLU A 54 1.31 3.45 -15.63
C GLU A 54 0.65 4.24 -14.49
N PHE A 55 -0.64 4.01 -14.28
CA PHE A 55 -1.36 4.50 -13.11
C PHE A 55 -1.34 3.45 -12.01
N TYR A 56 -1.11 3.89 -10.78
CA TYR A 56 -1.10 3.03 -9.59
C TYR A 56 -2.13 3.50 -8.58
N VAL A 57 -2.62 2.58 -7.74
CA VAL A 57 -3.62 2.91 -6.72
C VAL A 57 -3.06 3.78 -5.62
N ALA A 58 -1.85 3.48 -5.14
CA ALA A 58 -1.29 4.17 -3.98
C ALA A 58 -1.23 5.70 -4.15
N PRO A 59 -0.76 6.27 -5.27
CA PRO A 59 -0.74 7.72 -5.44
C PRO A 59 -2.12 8.38 -5.46
N ALA A 60 -3.20 7.61 -5.63
CA ALA A 60 -4.55 8.17 -5.56
C ALA A 60 -4.84 8.82 -4.20
N TYR A 61 -4.19 8.35 -3.14
CA TYR A 61 -4.31 8.99 -1.82
C TYR A 61 -3.88 10.46 -1.83
N ASN A 62 -2.94 10.83 -2.68
CA ASN A 62 -2.49 12.23 -2.78
C ASN A 62 -3.64 13.16 -3.17
N GLU A 63 -4.57 12.67 -3.99
CA GLU A 63 -5.70 13.47 -4.45
C GLU A 63 -6.69 13.76 -3.31
N ILE A 64 -6.90 12.80 -2.41
CA ILE A 64 -7.77 13.03 -1.26
C ILE A 64 -7.07 13.79 -0.13
N ILE A 65 -5.75 13.62 0.01
CA ILE A 65 -4.95 14.45 0.94
C ILE A 65 -5.05 15.91 0.52
N GLU A 66 -4.96 16.20 -0.77
CA GLU A 66 -5.07 17.54 -1.33
C GLU A 66 -6.42 18.20 -0.98
N LYS A 67 -7.47 17.39 -0.84
CA LYS A 67 -8.80 17.85 -0.43
C LYS A 67 -8.97 17.93 1.09
N GLY A 68 -7.90 17.75 1.86
CA GLY A 68 -7.93 17.87 3.31
C GLY A 68 -8.28 16.58 4.05
N ALA A 69 -8.38 15.46 3.37
CA ALA A 69 -8.66 14.19 4.03
C ALA A 69 -7.48 13.72 4.86
N ARG A 70 -7.78 13.09 5.98
CA ARG A 70 -6.77 12.51 6.87
C ARG A 70 -6.53 11.06 6.47
N ILE A 71 -5.30 10.73 6.19
CA ILE A 71 -4.86 9.37 5.89
C ILE A 71 -4.06 8.86 7.07
N ILE A 72 -4.37 7.64 7.49
CA ILE A 72 -3.63 6.94 8.54
C ILE A 72 -3.08 5.64 7.98
N HIS A 73 -2.13 5.06 8.70
CA HIS A 73 -1.60 3.75 8.34
C HIS A 73 -1.67 2.81 9.54
N TYR A 74 -1.63 1.52 9.26
CA TYR A 74 -1.53 0.48 10.25
C TYR A 74 -0.29 -0.35 9.94
N THR A 75 0.63 -0.47 10.92
CA THR A 75 1.85 -1.24 10.75
C THR A 75 1.56 -2.72 10.92
N VAL A 76 1.86 -3.52 9.90
CA VAL A 76 1.62 -4.97 9.90
C VAL A 76 2.89 -5.77 10.16
N GLY A 77 4.02 -5.11 10.33
CA GLY A 77 5.32 -5.75 10.56
C GLY A 77 6.31 -5.47 9.45
N SER A 78 7.30 -6.32 9.34
CA SER A 78 8.33 -6.27 8.30
C SER A 78 8.32 -7.54 7.48
N GLU A 79 8.95 -7.53 6.31
CA GLU A 79 9.11 -8.73 5.49
C GLU A 79 9.79 -9.83 6.31
N GLY A 80 9.12 -10.98 6.42
CA GLY A 80 9.57 -12.11 7.20
C GLY A 80 9.25 -12.04 8.69
N GLN A 81 8.68 -10.93 9.17
CA GLN A 81 8.31 -10.70 10.58
C GLN A 81 6.94 -10.05 10.66
N GLY A 82 5.90 -10.88 10.61
CA GLY A 82 4.51 -10.43 10.66
C GLY A 82 3.89 -10.23 9.29
N MET A 83 4.68 -10.08 8.24
CA MET A 83 4.23 -9.92 6.88
C MET A 83 5.12 -10.73 5.94
N PHE A 84 4.51 -11.36 4.94
CA PHE A 84 5.22 -12.13 3.92
C PHE A 84 4.68 -11.76 2.55
N GLY A 85 5.52 -11.17 1.71
CA GLY A 85 5.20 -10.96 0.30
C GLY A 85 5.23 -12.29 -0.45
N LEU A 86 4.33 -12.46 -1.41
CA LEU A 86 4.25 -13.67 -2.23
C LEU A 86 4.31 -13.33 -3.73
N GLY A 87 4.91 -12.19 -4.06
CA GLY A 87 4.86 -11.64 -5.41
C GLY A 87 5.77 -12.33 -6.42
N ILE A 88 6.78 -13.04 -5.97
CA ILE A 88 7.71 -13.79 -6.85
C ILE A 88 7.95 -15.18 -6.26
N PRO A 89 8.40 -16.17 -7.09
CA PRO A 89 8.61 -17.55 -6.63
C PRO A 89 9.55 -17.67 -5.42
N ALA A 90 10.61 -16.88 -5.37
CA ALA A 90 11.54 -16.91 -4.25
C ALA A 90 10.87 -16.53 -2.92
N ASP A 91 9.96 -15.55 -2.95
CA ASP A 91 9.19 -15.12 -1.76
C ASP A 91 8.27 -16.24 -1.29
N LEU A 92 7.62 -16.91 -2.23
CA LEU A 92 6.75 -18.05 -1.93
C LEU A 92 7.55 -19.19 -1.30
N ASP A 93 8.69 -19.54 -1.88
CA ASP A 93 9.55 -20.59 -1.36
C ASP A 93 10.03 -20.27 0.07
N TYR A 94 10.41 -19.03 0.32
CA TYR A 94 10.78 -18.58 1.65
C TYR A 94 9.63 -18.73 2.65
N PHE A 95 8.42 -18.30 2.27
CA PHE A 95 7.24 -18.42 3.13
C PHE A 95 6.91 -19.89 3.44
N LEU A 96 6.93 -20.75 2.41
CA LEU A 96 6.63 -22.17 2.59
C LEU A 96 7.62 -22.89 3.50
N ALA A 97 8.85 -22.40 3.60
CA ALA A 97 9.87 -22.92 4.52
C ALA A 97 9.64 -22.48 5.97
N GLN A 98 8.76 -21.52 6.23
CA GLN A 98 8.49 -21.01 7.56
C GLN A 98 7.36 -21.79 8.23
N PRO A 99 7.46 -22.09 9.56
CA PRO A 99 6.37 -22.79 10.28
C PRO A 99 5.02 -22.08 10.18
N ILE A 100 5.01 -20.75 10.10
CA ILE A 100 3.77 -19.97 10.01
C ILE A 100 2.96 -20.31 8.75
N SER A 101 3.59 -20.82 7.71
CA SER A 101 2.88 -21.21 6.48
C SER A 101 1.83 -22.29 6.76
N LEU A 102 2.12 -23.18 7.69
CA LEU A 102 1.18 -24.24 8.09
C LEU A 102 -0.03 -23.66 8.80
N GLN A 103 0.15 -22.63 9.62
CA GLN A 103 -0.95 -21.95 10.29
C GLN A 103 -1.79 -21.16 9.29
N ALA A 104 -1.13 -20.44 8.39
CA ALA A 104 -1.81 -19.61 7.40
C ALA A 104 -2.62 -20.44 6.41
N THR A 105 -2.19 -21.66 6.11
CA THR A 105 -2.85 -22.54 5.17
C THR A 105 -3.71 -23.62 5.83
N ALA A 106 -3.78 -23.67 7.15
CA ALA A 106 -4.63 -24.58 7.89
C ALA A 106 -6.12 -24.15 7.87
N GLY A 107 -6.54 -23.48 6.81
CA GLY A 107 -7.87 -22.94 6.65
C GLY A 107 -8.93 -24.00 6.79
N LYS A 108 -10.07 -23.61 7.36
CA LYS A 108 -11.22 -24.49 7.52
C LYS A 108 -12.25 -24.16 6.47
N GLY A 109 -12.54 -25.11 5.62
CA GLY A 109 -13.60 -24.96 4.65
C GLY A 109 -13.28 -24.05 3.47
N CYS A 110 -12.06 -23.98 3.10
CA CYS A 110 -11.65 -23.29 1.86
C CYS A 110 -12.06 -24.10 0.64
#